data_a8e2db6120661fc3334d87faec798a29
#
_entry.id   a8e2db6120661fc3334d87faec798a29
#
_cell.length_a   1.000
_cell.length_b   1.000
_cell.length_c   1.000
_cell.angle_alpha   90.00
_cell.angle_beta   90.00
_cell.angle_gamma   90.00
#
_symmetry.space_group_name_H-M   'P 1'
#
loop_
_entity.id
_entity.type
_entity.pdbx_description
1 polymer ?
#
loop_
_entity_poly.entity_id
_entity_poly.type
_entity_poly.pdbx_seq_one_letter_code
_entity_poly.pdbx_strand_id
1 'polypeptide(L)' 'IRVNCICPAVVDTPMIAERLSTGRVTRQDFDEVQPIGRMGKPEEIAAMALHLCGPESEWTTGSIITVDGGQTAG' A
#
# COMPACT_ATOMS: atom_id res chain seq x y z
N ILE A 1 0.09 12.95 21.42
CA ILE A 1 -0.69 12.24 20.39
C ILE A 1 -0.02 12.47 19.03
N ARG A 2 0.24 11.39 18.29
CA ARG A 2 0.80 11.46 16.95
C ARG A 2 -0.25 11.03 15.93
N VAL A 3 -0.28 11.70 14.79
CA VAL A 3 -1.19 11.39 13.70
C VAL A 3 -0.40 11.35 12.39
N ASN A 4 -0.46 10.23 11.71
CA ASN A 4 0.18 10.03 10.40
C ASN A 4 -0.81 9.42 9.42
N CYS A 5 -0.51 9.53 8.14
CA CYS A 5 -1.33 8.97 7.07
C CYS A 5 -0.51 7.96 6.26
N ILE A 6 -1.10 6.81 5.96
CA ILE A 6 -0.49 5.81 5.07
C ILE A 6 -1.28 5.83 3.75
N CYS A 7 -0.57 5.97 2.64
CA CYS A 7 -1.16 6.01 1.31
C CYS A 7 -0.66 4.82 0.49
N PRO A 8 -1.41 3.70 0.47
CA PRO A 8 -1.06 2.56 -0.37
C PRO A 8 -1.52 2.79 -1.81
N ALA A 9 -0.96 2.02 -2.74
CA ALA A 9 -1.49 1.93 -4.10
C ALA A 9 -2.37 0.68 -4.21
N VAL A 10 -2.09 -0.20 -5.19
CA VAL A 10 -2.90 -1.41 -5.36
C VAL A 10 -2.42 -2.51 -4.43
N VAL A 11 -3.29 -2.94 -3.53
CA VAL A 11 -3.01 -3.97 -2.53
C VAL A 11 -3.90 -5.18 -2.82
N ASP A 12 -3.32 -6.38 -2.80
CA ASP A 12 -4.02 -7.62 -3.09
C ASP A 12 -4.98 -7.96 -1.95
N THR A 13 -6.24 -7.57 -2.12
CA THR A 13 -7.30 -7.67 -1.13
C THR A 13 -8.53 -8.34 -1.76
N PRO A 14 -9.54 -8.73 -0.95
CA PRO A 14 -10.79 -9.25 -1.50
C PRO A 14 -11.46 -8.29 -2.49
N MET A 15 -11.31 -6.97 -2.32
CA MET A 15 -11.84 -5.99 -3.27
C MET A 15 -11.21 -6.17 -4.66
N ILE A 16 -9.91 -6.43 -4.72
CA ILE A 16 -9.21 -6.67 -5.98
C ILE A 16 -9.63 -8.01 -6.58
N ALA A 17 -9.79 -9.05 -5.76
CA ALA A 17 -10.29 -10.34 -6.21
C ALA A 17 -11.67 -10.21 -6.86
N GLU A 18 -12.54 -9.38 -6.30
CA GLU A 18 -13.86 -9.11 -6.86
C GLU A 18 -13.75 -8.44 -8.23
N ARG A 19 -12.86 -7.46 -8.39
CA ARG A 19 -12.63 -6.82 -9.69
C ARG A 19 -12.08 -7.78 -10.73
N LEU A 20 -11.18 -8.68 -10.31
CA LEU A 20 -10.64 -9.71 -11.21
C LEU A 20 -11.72 -10.65 -11.70
N SER A 21 -12.75 -10.94 -10.89
CA SER A 21 -13.84 -11.83 -11.26
C SER A 21 -14.70 -11.29 -12.39
N THR A 22 -14.66 -9.96 -12.66
CA THR A 22 -15.43 -9.35 -13.76
C THR A 22 -14.84 -9.65 -15.13
N GLY A 23 -13.57 -10.07 -15.20
CA GLY A 23 -12.87 -10.33 -16.45
C GLY A 23 -12.43 -9.08 -17.22
N ARG A 24 -12.71 -7.88 -16.71
CA ARG A 24 -12.34 -6.61 -17.38
C ARG A 24 -10.90 -6.23 -17.15
N VAL A 25 -10.31 -6.69 -16.05
CA VAL A 25 -8.91 -6.41 -15.69
C VAL A 25 -8.25 -7.72 -15.29
N THR A 26 -6.94 -7.79 -15.46
CA THR A 26 -6.14 -8.96 -15.09
C THR A 26 -5.21 -8.61 -13.93
N ARG A 27 -4.63 -9.63 -13.28
CA ARG A 27 -3.61 -9.40 -12.25
C ARG A 27 -2.42 -8.63 -12.82
N GLN A 28 -2.06 -8.92 -14.07
CA GLN A 28 -0.97 -8.22 -14.73
C GLN A 28 -1.25 -6.72 -14.86
N ASP A 29 -2.50 -6.34 -15.16
CA ASP A 29 -2.88 -4.93 -15.23
C ASP A 29 -2.62 -4.21 -13.91
N PHE A 30 -2.94 -4.86 -12.78
CA PHE A 30 -2.66 -4.30 -11.46
C PHE A 30 -1.18 -4.30 -11.12
N ASP A 31 -0.47 -5.38 -11.48
CA ASP A 31 0.97 -5.49 -11.18
C ASP A 31 1.77 -4.41 -11.89
N GLU A 32 1.39 -4.05 -13.11
CA GLU A 32 2.11 -3.07 -13.92
C GLU A 32 1.94 -1.62 -13.43
N VAL A 33 0.96 -1.36 -12.58
CA VAL A 33 0.74 -0.01 -12.03
C VAL A 33 1.91 0.43 -11.17
N GLN A 34 2.54 -0.49 -10.44
CA GLN A 34 3.66 -0.18 -9.57
C GLN A 34 5.00 -0.50 -10.24
N PRO A 35 5.98 0.42 -10.21
CA PRO A 35 7.32 0.14 -10.73
C PRO A 35 7.97 -1.12 -10.15
N ILE A 36 7.63 -1.49 -8.91
CA ILE A 36 8.17 -2.72 -8.30
C ILE A 36 7.68 -3.98 -9.03
N GLY A 37 6.60 -3.89 -9.82
CA GLY A 37 6.15 -4.98 -10.68
C GLY A 37 5.14 -5.93 -10.06
N ARG A 38 4.58 -5.60 -8.92
CA ARG A 38 3.54 -6.40 -8.26
C ARG A 38 2.64 -5.56 -7.38
N MET A 39 1.47 -6.09 -7.06
CA MET A 39 0.61 -5.51 -6.05
C MET A 39 1.25 -5.62 -4.67
N GLY A 40 0.92 -4.71 -3.78
CA GLY A 40 1.30 -4.82 -2.38
C GLY A 40 0.53 -5.93 -1.68
N LYS A 41 1.06 -6.39 -0.56
CA LYS A 41 0.37 -7.35 0.31
C LYS A 41 -0.20 -6.61 1.51
N PRO A 42 -1.39 -7.01 2.00
CA PRO A 42 -1.96 -6.37 3.20
C PRO A 42 -0.98 -6.34 4.37
N GLU A 43 -0.15 -7.39 4.53
CA GLU A 43 0.84 -7.48 5.59
C GLU A 43 1.89 -6.37 5.49
N GLU A 44 2.20 -5.91 4.27
CA GLU A 44 3.17 -4.84 4.06
C GLU A 44 2.63 -3.50 4.55
N ILE A 45 1.35 -3.25 4.36
CA ILE A 45 0.70 -2.05 4.89
C ILE A 45 0.57 -2.14 6.40
N ALA A 46 0.19 -3.31 6.91
CA ALA A 46 0.07 -3.54 8.35
C ALA A 46 1.41 -3.38 9.05
N ALA A 47 2.51 -3.82 8.43
CA ALA A 47 3.85 -3.65 8.99
C ALA A 47 4.22 -2.18 9.15
N MET A 48 3.89 -1.34 8.17
CA MET A 48 4.13 0.10 8.28
C MET A 48 3.26 0.73 9.38
N ALA A 49 1.98 0.32 9.47
CA ALA A 49 1.09 0.81 10.51
C ALA A 49 1.62 0.44 11.90
N LEU A 50 2.09 -0.78 12.07
CA LEU A 50 2.67 -1.24 13.33
C LEU A 50 3.93 -0.44 13.69
N HIS A 51 4.80 -0.18 12.72
CA HIS A 51 6.00 0.63 12.92
C HIS A 51 5.63 2.04 13.42
N LEU A 52 4.65 2.67 12.79
CA LEU A 52 4.22 4.03 13.16
C LEU A 52 3.58 4.08 14.55
N CYS A 53 2.99 2.97 15.02
CA CYS A 53 2.44 2.90 16.37
C CYS A 53 3.50 2.61 17.44
N GLY A 54 4.70 2.19 17.04
CA GLY A 54 5.74 1.75 17.96
C GLY A 54 6.63 2.88 18.48
N PRO A 55 7.46 2.58 19.49
CA PRO A 55 8.33 3.59 20.10
C PRO A 55 9.44 4.08 19.17
N GLU A 56 9.78 3.31 18.15
CA GLU A 56 10.83 3.69 17.19
C GLU A 56 10.43 4.87 16.32
N SER A 57 9.15 5.22 16.26
CA SER A 57 8.64 6.33 15.48
C SER A 57 8.11 7.49 16.33
N GLU A 58 8.64 7.66 17.54
CA GLU A 58 8.20 8.73 18.46
C GLU A 58 8.35 10.14 17.88
N TRP A 59 9.32 10.32 17.00
CA TRP A 59 9.58 11.62 16.36
C TRP A 59 8.75 11.84 15.10
N THR A 60 7.95 10.86 14.70
CA THR A 60 7.17 10.88 13.46
C THR A 60 5.73 11.27 13.73
N THR A 61 5.33 12.45 13.25
CA THR A 61 3.94 12.90 13.30
C THR A 61 3.68 13.87 12.15
N GLY A 62 2.43 13.92 11.68
CA GLY A 62 2.04 14.78 10.58
C GLY A 62 2.59 14.32 9.22
N SER A 63 3.09 13.09 9.13
CA SER A 63 3.71 12.58 7.91
C SER A 63 2.69 11.88 7.02
N ILE A 64 2.93 11.97 5.71
CA ILE A 64 2.22 11.19 4.71
C ILE A 64 3.22 10.13 4.21
N ILE A 65 2.95 8.87 4.54
CA ILE A 65 3.85 7.76 4.22
C ILE A 65 3.27 7.01 3.02
N THR A 66 3.96 7.05 1.89
CA THR A 66 3.55 6.28 0.72
C THR A 66 4.15 4.88 0.78
N VAL A 67 3.28 3.87 0.61
CA VAL A 67 3.67 2.46 0.55
C VAL A 67 3.01 1.90 -0.71
N ASP A 68 3.58 2.22 -1.87
CA ASP A 68 2.91 2.08 -3.15
C ASP A 68 3.75 1.40 -4.24
N GLY A 69 4.84 0.75 -3.85
CA GLY A 69 5.71 0.07 -4.83
C GLY A 69 6.32 1.02 -5.86
N GLY A 70 6.35 2.31 -5.56
CA GLY A 70 6.95 3.32 -6.43
C GLY A 70 5.98 4.01 -7.38
N GLN A 71 4.67 3.74 -7.29
CA GLN A 71 3.69 4.29 -8.23
C GLN A 71 3.76 5.81 -8.34
N THR A 72 3.93 6.52 -7.22
CA THR A 72 3.95 7.99 -7.20
C THR A 72 5.35 8.59 -7.27
N ALA A 73 6.38 7.77 -7.36
CA ALA A 73 7.77 8.23 -7.34
C ALA A 73 8.26 8.80 -8.66
N GLY A 74 7.47 8.65 -9.69
CA GLY A 74 7.95 9.06 -10.93
C GLY A 74 7.30 9.79 -11.86
#